data_7db033001956c8311aa62057203aa022
#
_entry.id   7db033001956c8311aa62057203aa022
#
_cell.length_a   1.000
_cell.length_b   1.000
_cell.length_c   1.000
_cell.angle_alpha   90.00
_cell.angle_beta   90.00
_cell.angle_gamma   90.00
#
_symmetry.space_group_name_H-M   'P 1'
#
loop_
_entity.id
_entity.type
_entity.pdbx_description
1 polymer ?
#
loop_
_entity_poly.entity_id
_entity_poly.type
_entity_poly.pdbx_seq_one_letter_code
_entity_poly.pdbx_strand_id
1 'polypeptide(L)'
;ETKANLDIAVQPYANCEDLIRIYQPKFDANPNDVELLTKIAQVLEKRKCDDSELYLNVAVNLHKVNPSPESAYLIGKKYLAEKDYNQATTYLLQSTKSSNTDWAHQSYIYLAQIMNMNKNYEQGRTYARKAYELDKTNGEPFIIIGQLYAASAKDCGTDEFYSKTAFWAAVDQFEKASITEDNINIFVDKIPNGMFARSKIQK
;
A
#
# COMPACT_ATOMS: atom_id res chain seq x y z
N GLU A 1 -26.08 1.68 -27.77
CA GLU A 1 -26.58 1.33 -26.39
C GLU A 1 -26.31 -0.12 -26.01
N THR A 2 -26.47 -1.11 -26.91
CA THR A 2 -26.28 -2.54 -26.61
C THR A 2 -24.83 -2.93 -26.25
N LYS A 3 -23.83 -2.32 -26.88
CA LYS A 3 -22.40 -2.64 -26.66
C LYS A 3 -21.87 -2.11 -25.30
N ALA A 4 -22.32 -0.92 -24.90
CA ALA A 4 -21.96 -0.34 -23.62
C ALA A 4 -22.56 -1.11 -22.41
N ASN A 5 -23.77 -1.64 -22.57
CA ASN A 5 -24.42 -2.44 -21.54
C ASN A 5 -23.78 -3.83 -21.39
N LEU A 6 -23.27 -4.42 -22.48
CA LEU A 6 -22.57 -5.70 -22.45
C LEU A 6 -21.22 -5.57 -21.72
N ASP A 7 -20.48 -4.48 -21.96
CA ASP A 7 -19.21 -4.20 -21.29
C ASP A 7 -19.36 -4.10 -19.75
N ILE A 8 -20.47 -3.53 -19.27
CA ILE A 8 -20.77 -3.41 -17.84
C ILE A 8 -21.12 -4.78 -17.24
N ALA A 9 -21.86 -5.62 -17.97
CA ALA A 9 -22.30 -6.94 -17.51
C ALA A 9 -21.13 -7.94 -17.43
N VAL A 10 -20.11 -7.79 -18.27
CA VAL A 10 -18.94 -8.71 -18.32
C VAL A 10 -17.87 -8.34 -17.28
N GLN A 11 -17.79 -7.06 -16.85
CA GLN A 11 -16.77 -6.60 -15.91
C GLN A 11 -16.58 -7.46 -14.64
N PRO A 12 -17.64 -7.96 -13.96
CA PRO A 12 -17.47 -8.78 -12.76
C PRO A 12 -16.77 -10.12 -12.99
N TYR A 13 -16.76 -10.61 -14.22
CA TYR A 13 -16.23 -11.92 -14.61
C TYR A 13 -14.95 -11.82 -15.46
N ALA A 14 -14.63 -10.63 -15.97
CA ALA A 14 -13.49 -10.40 -16.84
C ALA A 14 -12.16 -10.54 -16.05
N ASN A 15 -11.18 -11.19 -16.65
CA ASN A 15 -9.79 -11.20 -16.19
C ASN A 15 -9.06 -9.93 -16.67
N CYS A 16 -7.77 -9.76 -16.31
CA CYS A 16 -7.00 -8.58 -16.68
C CYS A 16 -6.86 -8.41 -18.20
N GLU A 17 -6.64 -9.49 -18.93
CA GLU A 17 -6.52 -9.45 -20.40
C GLU A 17 -7.82 -8.99 -21.07
N ASP A 18 -8.97 -9.49 -20.59
CA ASP A 18 -10.27 -9.07 -21.08
C ASP A 18 -10.53 -7.59 -20.81
N LEU A 19 -10.18 -7.10 -19.62
CA LEU A 19 -10.33 -5.69 -19.28
C LEU A 19 -9.44 -4.79 -20.13
N ILE A 20 -8.18 -5.19 -20.34
CA ILE A 20 -7.25 -4.47 -21.22
C ILE A 20 -7.82 -4.41 -22.63
N ARG A 21 -8.28 -5.54 -23.18
CA ARG A 21 -8.87 -5.59 -24.52
C ARG A 21 -10.10 -4.69 -24.68
N ILE A 22 -10.93 -4.54 -23.61
CA ILE A 22 -12.10 -3.69 -23.59
C ILE A 22 -11.76 -2.20 -23.49
N TYR A 23 -10.79 -1.88 -22.64
CA TYR A 23 -10.50 -0.49 -22.26
C TYR A 23 -9.36 0.15 -23.07
N GLN A 24 -8.39 -0.60 -23.58
CA GLN A 24 -7.31 -0.04 -24.39
C GLN A 24 -7.81 0.78 -25.60
N PRO A 25 -8.74 0.29 -26.42
CA PRO A 25 -9.24 1.10 -27.55
C PRO A 25 -10.00 2.36 -27.10
N LYS A 26 -10.63 2.32 -25.91
CA LYS A 26 -11.34 3.49 -25.37
C LYS A 26 -10.36 4.55 -24.86
N PHE A 27 -9.28 4.10 -24.20
CA PHE A 27 -8.17 4.95 -23.76
C PHE A 27 -7.48 5.61 -24.96
N ASP A 28 -7.15 4.82 -25.99
CA ASP A 28 -6.45 5.32 -27.19
C ASP A 28 -7.28 6.38 -27.94
N ALA A 29 -8.62 6.20 -27.96
CA ALA A 29 -9.54 7.17 -28.60
C ALA A 29 -9.71 8.46 -27.78
N ASN A 30 -9.61 8.41 -26.44
CA ASN A 30 -9.89 9.53 -25.56
C ASN A 30 -8.89 9.58 -24.39
N PRO A 31 -7.58 9.81 -24.66
CA PRO A 31 -6.52 9.66 -23.63
C PRO A 31 -6.51 10.78 -22.56
N ASN A 32 -7.33 11.81 -22.73
CA ASN A 32 -7.43 12.95 -21.81
C ASN A 32 -8.81 13.10 -21.16
N ASP A 33 -9.72 12.15 -21.37
CA ASP A 33 -11.06 12.15 -20.75
C ASP A 33 -10.94 11.71 -19.29
N VAL A 34 -11.06 12.66 -18.36
CA VAL A 34 -10.90 12.47 -16.92
C VAL A 34 -11.88 11.44 -16.37
N GLU A 35 -13.15 11.45 -16.83
CA GLU A 35 -14.16 10.52 -16.36
C GLU A 35 -13.84 9.08 -16.80
N LEU A 36 -13.49 8.92 -18.09
CA LEU A 36 -13.07 7.64 -18.63
C LEU A 36 -11.80 7.11 -17.94
N LEU A 37 -10.77 7.95 -17.78
CA LEU A 37 -9.52 7.57 -17.11
C LEU A 37 -9.76 7.14 -15.67
N THR A 38 -10.57 7.88 -14.92
CA THR A 38 -10.94 7.55 -13.54
C THR A 38 -11.66 6.20 -13.49
N LYS A 39 -12.61 5.96 -14.39
CA LYS A 39 -13.34 4.70 -14.48
C LYS A 39 -12.41 3.52 -14.79
N ILE A 40 -11.50 3.67 -15.75
CA ILE A 40 -10.54 2.62 -16.12
C ILE A 40 -9.65 2.30 -14.91
N ALA A 41 -9.09 3.30 -14.25
CA ALA A 41 -8.24 3.12 -13.09
C ALA A 41 -8.96 2.34 -11.97
N GLN A 42 -10.19 2.74 -11.62
CA GLN A 42 -11.00 2.07 -10.59
C GLN A 42 -11.32 0.61 -10.93
N VAL A 43 -11.67 0.33 -12.19
CA VAL A 43 -11.98 -1.04 -12.63
C VAL A 43 -10.75 -1.93 -12.57
N LEU A 44 -9.62 -1.47 -13.08
CA LEU A 44 -8.37 -2.23 -13.08
C LEU A 44 -7.86 -2.45 -11.64
N GLU A 45 -7.93 -1.44 -10.78
CA GLU A 45 -7.53 -1.57 -9.37
C GLU A 45 -8.41 -2.56 -8.61
N LYS A 46 -9.74 -2.46 -8.75
CA LYS A 46 -10.69 -3.39 -8.12
C LYS A 46 -10.45 -4.84 -8.53
N ARG A 47 -9.94 -5.07 -9.74
CA ARG A 47 -9.64 -6.39 -10.30
C ARG A 47 -8.20 -6.83 -10.09
N LYS A 48 -7.39 -6.05 -9.35
CA LYS A 48 -5.96 -6.29 -9.10
C LYS A 48 -5.14 -6.40 -10.39
N CYS A 49 -5.48 -5.56 -11.38
CA CYS A 49 -4.78 -5.42 -12.66
C CYS A 49 -3.94 -4.12 -12.70
N ASP A 50 -3.54 -3.64 -11.54
CA ASP A 50 -2.84 -2.38 -11.33
C ASP A 50 -1.33 -2.43 -11.65
N ASP A 51 -0.83 -3.61 -12.03
CA ASP A 51 0.48 -3.83 -12.64
C ASP A 51 0.49 -3.75 -14.18
N SER A 52 -0.70 -3.62 -14.81
CA SER A 52 -0.81 -3.58 -16.27
C SER A 52 -0.29 -2.27 -16.85
N GLU A 53 0.24 -2.34 -18.08
CA GLU A 53 0.71 -1.16 -18.82
C GLU A 53 -0.43 -0.14 -19.03
N LEU A 54 -1.65 -0.62 -19.30
CA LEU A 54 -2.82 0.25 -19.44
C LEU A 54 -3.06 1.05 -18.16
N TYR A 55 -3.01 0.41 -16.98
CA TYR A 55 -3.20 1.12 -15.71
C TYR A 55 -2.13 2.20 -15.51
N LEU A 56 -0.87 1.89 -15.79
CA LEU A 56 0.23 2.84 -15.67
C LEU A 56 0.05 4.05 -16.60
N ASN A 57 -0.36 3.82 -17.85
CA ASN A 57 -0.62 4.88 -18.83
C ASN A 57 -1.82 5.74 -18.42
N VAL A 58 -2.89 5.12 -17.92
CA VAL A 58 -4.07 5.82 -17.39
C VAL A 58 -3.70 6.69 -16.19
N ALA A 59 -2.90 6.17 -15.24
CA ALA A 59 -2.45 6.92 -14.07
C ALA A 59 -1.64 8.16 -14.47
N VAL A 60 -0.70 8.02 -15.41
CA VAL A 60 0.11 9.15 -15.93
C VAL A 60 -0.77 10.20 -16.58
N ASN A 61 -1.67 9.80 -17.48
CA ASN A 61 -2.53 10.74 -18.20
C ASN A 61 -3.52 11.42 -17.26
N LEU A 62 -4.13 10.67 -16.34
CA LEU A 62 -5.05 11.24 -15.35
C LEU A 62 -4.36 12.30 -14.49
N HIS A 63 -3.17 12.00 -13.98
CA HIS A 63 -2.43 12.98 -13.19
C HIS A 63 -2.00 14.22 -13.99
N LYS A 64 -1.69 14.04 -15.29
CA LYS A 64 -1.31 15.14 -16.20
C LYS A 64 -2.49 16.08 -16.48
N VAL A 65 -3.69 15.54 -16.67
CA VAL A 65 -4.88 16.34 -17.05
C VAL A 65 -5.67 16.83 -15.85
N ASN A 66 -5.61 16.11 -14.75
CA ASN A 66 -6.30 16.42 -13.49
C ASN A 66 -5.42 16.10 -12.27
N PRO A 67 -4.39 16.91 -11.98
CA PRO A 67 -3.57 16.75 -10.79
C PRO A 67 -4.41 16.89 -9.53
N SER A 68 -4.57 15.79 -8.80
CA SER A 68 -5.32 15.74 -7.55
C SER A 68 -4.65 14.76 -6.58
N PRO A 69 -4.99 14.76 -5.27
CA PRO A 69 -4.53 13.71 -4.36
C PRO A 69 -4.86 12.30 -4.83
N GLU A 70 -6.01 12.12 -5.49
CA GLU A 70 -6.48 10.85 -6.03
C GLU A 70 -5.60 10.39 -7.21
N SER A 71 -5.36 11.28 -8.19
CA SER A 71 -4.44 10.95 -9.31
C SER A 71 -2.99 10.81 -8.85
N ALA A 72 -2.58 11.52 -7.78
CA ALA A 72 -1.27 11.33 -7.15
C ALA A 72 -1.11 9.95 -6.52
N TYR A 73 -2.17 9.36 -5.95
CA TYR A 73 -2.15 7.97 -5.48
C TYR A 73 -1.80 6.99 -6.61
N LEU A 74 -2.48 7.11 -7.75
CA LEU A 74 -2.27 6.24 -8.90
C LEU A 74 -0.85 6.35 -9.45
N ILE A 75 -0.36 7.59 -9.63
CA ILE A 75 1.00 7.80 -10.14
C ILE A 75 2.07 7.38 -9.11
N GLY A 76 1.79 7.53 -7.81
CA GLY A 76 2.64 7.03 -6.74
C GLY A 76 2.79 5.50 -6.78
N LYS A 77 1.69 4.77 -7.00
CA LYS A 77 1.71 3.31 -7.21
C LYS A 77 2.51 2.91 -8.46
N LYS A 78 2.38 3.66 -9.55
CA LYS A 78 3.21 3.45 -10.75
C LYS A 78 4.70 3.48 -10.41
N TYR A 79 5.16 4.54 -9.73
CA TYR A 79 6.57 4.66 -9.37
C TYR A 79 7.03 3.61 -8.36
N LEU A 80 6.12 3.11 -7.49
CA LEU A 80 6.41 1.95 -6.64
C LEU A 80 6.69 0.69 -7.45
N ALA A 81 5.86 0.41 -8.46
CA ALA A 81 6.05 -0.75 -9.35
C ALA A 81 7.38 -0.65 -10.13
N GLU A 82 7.77 0.57 -10.54
CA GLU A 82 9.06 0.86 -11.19
C GLU A 82 10.24 0.91 -10.21
N LYS A 83 10.00 0.78 -8.90
CA LYS A 83 11.01 0.90 -7.83
C LYS A 83 11.69 2.27 -7.76
N ASP A 84 11.08 3.30 -8.34
CA ASP A 84 11.51 4.69 -8.15
C ASP A 84 10.89 5.24 -6.85
N TYR A 85 11.53 4.90 -5.73
CA TYR A 85 11.04 5.26 -4.39
C TYR A 85 11.06 6.76 -4.11
N ASN A 86 11.88 7.53 -4.80
CA ASN A 86 11.92 8.98 -4.66
C ASN A 86 10.67 9.64 -5.25
N GLN A 87 10.34 9.29 -6.49
CA GLN A 87 9.12 9.76 -7.13
C GLN A 87 7.88 9.22 -6.43
N ALA A 88 7.87 7.92 -6.08
CA ALA A 88 6.79 7.32 -5.32
C ALA A 88 6.51 8.10 -4.02
N THR A 89 7.55 8.42 -3.25
CA THR A 89 7.41 9.23 -2.01
C THR A 89 6.78 10.58 -2.29
N THR A 90 7.21 11.28 -3.35
CA THR A 90 6.71 12.61 -3.71
C THR A 90 5.20 12.59 -3.98
N TYR A 91 4.74 11.65 -4.79
CA TYR A 91 3.32 11.53 -5.16
C TYR A 91 2.46 10.94 -4.04
N LEU A 92 2.96 9.95 -3.31
CA LEU A 92 2.24 9.39 -2.16
C LEU A 92 2.05 10.43 -1.05
N LEU A 93 3.00 11.34 -0.81
CA LEU A 93 2.81 12.46 0.12
C LEU A 93 1.69 13.41 -0.33
N GLN A 94 1.50 13.64 -1.63
CA GLN A 94 0.36 14.41 -2.13
C GLN A 94 -0.95 13.66 -1.88
N SER A 95 -0.95 12.36 -2.13
CA SER A 95 -2.10 11.48 -1.95
C SER A 95 -2.58 11.36 -0.50
N THR A 96 -1.71 11.57 0.51
CA THR A 96 -2.15 11.60 1.92
C THR A 96 -3.16 12.69 2.23
N LYS A 97 -3.37 13.65 1.32
CA LYS A 97 -4.37 14.72 1.43
C LYS A 97 -5.70 14.36 0.77
N SER A 98 -5.86 13.15 0.25
CA SER A 98 -7.10 12.69 -0.36
C SER A 98 -8.26 12.72 0.63
N SER A 99 -9.43 13.09 0.14
CA SER A 99 -10.70 12.94 0.85
C SER A 99 -11.13 11.47 0.96
N ASN A 100 -10.59 10.60 0.10
CA ASN A 100 -10.74 9.17 0.21
C ASN A 100 -9.77 8.63 1.28
N THR A 101 -10.33 8.27 2.43
CA THR A 101 -9.57 7.80 3.60
C THR A 101 -8.80 6.51 3.32
N ASP A 102 -9.32 5.62 2.48
CA ASP A 102 -8.64 4.36 2.14
C ASP A 102 -7.37 4.63 1.34
N TRP A 103 -7.41 5.56 0.39
CA TRP A 103 -6.22 5.93 -0.39
C TRP A 103 -5.20 6.70 0.45
N ALA A 104 -5.65 7.58 1.33
CA ALA A 104 -4.77 8.26 2.28
C ALA A 104 -4.11 7.26 3.24
N HIS A 105 -4.88 6.32 3.80
CA HIS A 105 -4.38 5.22 4.62
C HIS A 105 -3.32 4.41 3.88
N GLN A 106 -3.66 3.90 2.70
CA GLN A 106 -2.76 3.07 1.90
C GLN A 106 -1.50 3.82 1.48
N SER A 107 -1.60 5.13 1.22
CA SER A 107 -0.43 5.96 0.93
C SER A 107 0.54 6.03 2.11
N TYR A 108 0.03 6.15 3.33
CA TYR A 108 0.87 6.11 4.53
C TYR A 108 1.50 4.72 4.75
N ILE A 109 0.81 3.63 4.42
CA ILE A 109 1.36 2.27 4.43
C ILE A 109 2.55 2.17 3.46
N TYR A 110 2.39 2.59 2.21
CA TYR A 110 3.48 2.57 1.22
C TYR A 110 4.65 3.47 1.62
N LEU A 111 4.38 4.66 2.15
CA LEU A 111 5.42 5.55 2.66
C LEU A 111 6.23 4.90 3.80
N ALA A 112 5.55 4.21 4.72
CA ALA A 112 6.22 3.50 5.81
C ALA A 112 7.10 2.36 5.30
N GLN A 113 6.65 1.62 4.28
CA GLN A 113 7.42 0.56 3.63
C GLN A 113 8.65 1.13 2.89
N ILE A 114 8.51 2.24 2.15
CA ILE A 114 9.64 2.92 1.51
C ILE A 114 10.67 3.39 2.54
N MET A 115 10.20 3.94 3.66
CA MET A 115 11.10 4.38 4.73
C MET A 115 11.86 3.21 5.36
N ASN A 116 11.26 2.02 5.45
CA ASN A 116 11.95 0.81 5.88
C ASN A 116 13.09 0.44 4.91
N MET A 117 12.82 0.47 3.60
CA MET A 117 13.83 0.20 2.58
C MET A 117 14.99 1.20 2.63
N ASN A 118 14.69 2.47 2.91
CA ASN A 118 15.66 3.55 3.04
C ASN A 118 16.33 3.61 4.42
N LYS A 119 16.04 2.65 5.32
CA LYS A 119 16.52 2.60 6.71
C LYS A 119 16.15 3.83 7.57
N ASN A 120 15.16 4.59 7.15
CA ASN A 120 14.61 5.70 7.93
C ASN A 120 13.48 5.20 8.83
N TYR A 121 13.85 4.39 9.82
CA TYR A 121 12.91 3.66 10.65
C TYR A 121 11.99 4.56 11.48
N GLU A 122 12.49 5.70 11.95
CA GLU A 122 11.70 6.65 12.74
C GLU A 122 10.55 7.25 11.90
N GLN A 123 10.88 7.72 10.71
CA GLN A 123 9.89 8.28 9.78
C GLN A 123 8.90 7.20 9.33
N GLY A 124 9.38 5.97 9.10
CA GLY A 124 8.54 4.83 8.78
C GLY A 124 7.48 4.56 9.87
N ARG A 125 7.90 4.51 11.15
CA ARG A 125 6.97 4.36 12.27
C ARG A 125 5.97 5.52 12.37
N THR A 126 6.41 6.72 12.03
CA THR A 126 5.52 7.90 12.03
C THR A 126 4.44 7.77 10.97
N TYR A 127 4.78 7.33 9.76
CA TYR A 127 3.80 7.09 8.70
C TYR A 127 2.85 5.94 9.04
N ALA A 128 3.36 4.83 9.56
CA ALA A 128 2.51 3.72 9.97
C ALA A 128 1.49 4.12 11.06
N ARG A 129 1.88 4.96 12.03
CA ARG A 129 0.94 5.50 13.02
C ARG A 129 -0.13 6.38 12.39
N LYS A 130 0.22 7.21 11.40
CA LYS A 130 -0.76 8.01 10.65
C LYS A 130 -1.74 7.14 9.86
N ALA A 131 -1.30 6.03 9.29
CA ALA A 131 -2.20 5.05 8.68
C ALA A 131 -3.21 4.51 9.72
N TYR A 132 -2.74 4.08 10.89
CA TYR A 132 -3.62 3.59 11.95
C TYR A 132 -4.64 4.63 12.44
N GLU A 133 -4.29 5.91 12.49
CA GLU A 133 -5.25 6.97 12.87
C GLU A 133 -6.39 7.14 11.86
N LEU A 134 -6.17 6.78 10.59
CA LEU A 134 -7.20 6.82 9.55
C LEU A 134 -8.11 5.58 9.56
N ASP A 135 -7.55 4.42 9.91
CA ASP A 135 -8.31 3.17 10.07
C ASP A 135 -7.80 2.39 11.28
N LYS A 136 -8.51 2.52 12.40
CA LYS A 136 -8.17 1.87 13.67
C LYS A 136 -8.54 0.40 13.72
N THR A 137 -9.25 -0.09 12.73
CA THR A 137 -9.63 -1.52 12.61
C THR A 137 -8.60 -2.35 11.86
N ASN A 138 -7.66 -1.68 11.18
CA ASN A 138 -6.62 -2.32 10.39
C ASN A 138 -5.36 -2.56 11.23
N GLY A 139 -4.93 -3.81 11.33
CA GLY A 139 -3.72 -4.22 12.07
C GLY A 139 -2.41 -4.06 11.30
N GLU A 140 -2.45 -3.84 9.96
CA GLU A 140 -1.27 -3.75 9.11
C GLU A 140 -0.27 -2.67 9.57
N PRO A 141 -0.68 -1.47 10.04
CA PRO A 141 0.24 -0.48 10.58
C PRO A 141 1.12 -1.01 11.72
N PHE A 142 0.58 -1.83 12.60
CA PHE A 142 1.35 -2.42 13.70
C PHE A 142 2.36 -3.46 13.20
N ILE A 143 2.01 -4.22 12.14
CA ILE A 143 2.96 -5.15 11.51
C ILE A 143 4.15 -4.38 10.97
N ILE A 144 3.90 -3.29 10.24
CA ILE A 144 4.96 -2.46 9.67
C ILE A 144 5.83 -1.85 10.77
N ILE A 145 5.23 -1.34 11.86
CA ILE A 145 5.98 -0.81 13.00
C ILE A 145 6.86 -1.91 13.62
N GLY A 146 6.33 -3.11 13.79
CA GLY A 146 7.11 -4.26 14.28
C GLY A 146 8.29 -4.61 13.36
N GLN A 147 8.07 -4.64 12.05
CA GLN A 147 9.13 -4.86 11.06
C GLN A 147 10.22 -3.76 11.11
N LEU A 148 9.82 -2.49 11.30
CA LEU A 148 10.73 -1.36 11.43
C LEU A 148 11.59 -1.46 12.71
N TYR A 149 11.02 -1.91 13.83
CA TYR A 149 11.78 -2.18 15.05
C TYR A 149 12.76 -3.34 14.84
N ALA A 150 12.31 -4.44 14.26
CA ALA A 150 13.16 -5.60 13.99
C ALA A 150 14.32 -5.25 13.02
N ALA A 151 14.02 -4.46 11.98
CA ALA A 151 15.05 -4.02 11.03
C ALA A 151 16.07 -3.08 11.67
N SER A 152 15.64 -2.20 12.58
CA SER A 152 16.53 -1.26 13.30
C SER A 152 17.38 -1.92 14.38
N ALA A 153 17.10 -3.16 14.76
CA ALA A 153 17.82 -3.84 15.83
C ALA A 153 19.34 -3.92 15.60
N LYS A 154 19.75 -4.04 14.34
CA LYS A 154 21.18 -4.08 13.95
C LYS A 154 21.88 -2.73 14.10
N ASP A 155 21.13 -1.63 14.08
CA ASP A 155 21.64 -0.27 14.17
C ASP A 155 21.65 0.23 15.63
N CYS A 156 21.17 -0.58 16.59
CA CYS A 156 21.19 -0.28 18.03
C CYS A 156 22.57 -0.45 18.70
N GLY A 157 23.65 -0.54 17.91
CA GLY A 157 25.01 -0.71 18.38
C GLY A 157 25.43 -2.18 18.60
N THR A 158 26.63 -2.36 19.16
CA THR A 158 27.23 -3.69 19.42
C THR A 158 26.70 -4.35 20.69
N ASP A 159 25.92 -3.63 21.50
CA ASP A 159 25.37 -4.15 22.75
C ASP A 159 24.16 -5.05 22.45
N GLU A 160 24.31 -6.32 22.80
CA GLU A 160 23.28 -7.34 22.64
C GLU A 160 21.97 -6.98 23.37
N PHE A 161 22.06 -6.26 24.47
CA PHE A 161 20.88 -5.83 25.24
C PHE A 161 20.01 -4.86 24.41
N TYR A 162 20.59 -3.83 23.80
CA TYR A 162 19.84 -2.87 22.99
C TYR A 162 19.26 -3.52 21.73
N SER A 163 19.97 -4.41 21.08
CA SER A 163 19.45 -5.18 19.97
C SER A 163 18.22 -6.02 20.39
N LYS A 164 18.30 -6.69 21.54
CA LYS A 164 17.17 -7.47 22.09
C LYS A 164 15.96 -6.60 22.45
N THR A 165 16.15 -5.37 22.95
CA THR A 165 15.02 -4.47 23.25
C THR A 165 14.27 -4.05 22.00
N ALA A 166 14.93 -3.85 20.86
CA ALA A 166 14.28 -3.57 19.59
C ALA A 166 13.41 -4.75 19.12
N PHE A 167 13.89 -5.98 19.28
CA PHE A 167 13.08 -7.17 18.97
C PHE A 167 11.86 -7.31 19.92
N TRP A 168 12.01 -6.98 21.19
CA TRP A 168 10.86 -7.00 22.11
C TRP A 168 9.82 -5.97 21.74
N ALA A 169 10.23 -4.76 21.35
CA ALA A 169 9.34 -3.75 20.83
C ALA A 169 8.62 -4.22 19.54
N ALA A 170 9.30 -4.98 18.68
CA ALA A 170 8.68 -5.57 17.51
C ALA A 170 7.59 -6.58 17.87
N VAL A 171 7.85 -7.49 18.82
CA VAL A 171 6.87 -8.48 19.31
C VAL A 171 5.63 -7.79 19.87
N ASP A 172 5.79 -6.75 20.71
CA ASP A 172 4.68 -5.99 21.27
C ASP A 172 3.78 -5.36 20.17
N GLN A 173 4.37 -4.97 19.04
CA GLN A 173 3.58 -4.44 17.91
C GLN A 173 2.84 -5.56 17.15
N PHE A 174 3.47 -6.71 16.95
CA PHE A 174 2.81 -7.85 16.32
C PHE A 174 1.64 -8.38 17.17
N GLU A 175 1.77 -8.37 18.50
CA GLU A 175 0.67 -8.69 19.41
C GLU A 175 -0.49 -7.69 19.28
N LYS A 176 -0.21 -6.40 19.15
CA LYS A 176 -1.25 -5.38 18.89
C LYS A 176 -1.94 -5.61 17.56
N ALA A 177 -1.21 -5.96 16.50
CA ALA A 177 -1.79 -6.28 15.20
C ALA A 177 -2.78 -7.44 15.30
N SER A 178 -2.43 -8.50 16.05
CA SER A 178 -3.27 -9.68 16.22
C SER A 178 -4.57 -9.41 16.99
N ILE A 179 -4.56 -8.43 17.90
CA ILE A 179 -5.75 -8.01 18.64
C ILE A 179 -6.67 -7.13 17.79
N THR A 180 -6.09 -6.35 16.87
CA THR A 180 -6.82 -5.40 16.03
C THR A 180 -7.59 -6.11 14.90
N GLU A 181 -7.05 -7.20 14.39
CA GLU A 181 -7.71 -8.06 13.41
C GLU A 181 -7.96 -9.44 14.01
N ASP A 182 -9.20 -9.94 13.98
CA ASP A 182 -9.60 -11.27 14.47
C ASP A 182 -8.92 -12.45 13.73
N ASN A 183 -7.98 -12.18 12.82
CA ASN A 183 -7.27 -13.13 11.97
C ASN A 183 -5.80 -13.29 12.37
N ILE A 184 -5.54 -13.93 13.49
CA ILE A 184 -4.18 -14.28 14.01
C ILE A 184 -3.31 -15.03 13.00
N ASN A 185 -3.90 -15.83 12.11
CA ASN A 185 -3.16 -16.73 11.23
C ASN A 185 -2.37 -16.02 10.10
N ILE A 186 -2.72 -14.78 9.75
CA ILE A 186 -2.04 -14.01 8.68
C ILE A 186 -0.68 -13.48 9.16
N PHE A 187 -0.43 -13.43 10.47
CA PHE A 187 0.70 -12.73 11.06
C PHE A 187 1.85 -13.66 11.49
N VAL A 188 1.54 -14.91 11.80
CA VAL A 188 2.54 -15.88 12.30
C VAL A 188 3.66 -16.10 11.27
N ASP A 189 3.34 -16.13 9.99
CA ASP A 189 4.31 -16.34 8.91
C ASP A 189 5.22 -15.12 8.64
N LYS A 190 4.83 -13.94 9.12
CA LYS A 190 5.59 -12.69 8.95
C LYS A 190 6.54 -12.37 10.10
N ILE A 191 6.50 -13.16 11.18
CA ILE A 191 7.37 -12.98 12.33
C ILE A 191 8.63 -13.85 12.14
N PRO A 192 9.85 -13.28 12.26
CA PRO A 192 11.08 -14.05 12.17
C PRO A 192 11.10 -15.22 13.17
N ASN A 193 11.46 -16.42 12.69
CA ASN A 193 11.61 -17.61 13.51
C ASN A 193 12.52 -17.33 14.73
N GLY A 194 12.02 -17.58 15.93
CA GLY A 194 12.76 -17.36 17.19
C GLY A 194 12.24 -16.22 18.06
N MET A 195 11.35 -15.33 17.57
CA MET A 195 10.78 -14.24 18.37
C MET A 195 9.69 -14.68 19.36
N PHE A 196 9.07 -15.84 19.15
CA PHE A 196 7.98 -16.36 20.01
C PHE A 196 8.40 -16.89 21.38
N ALA A 197 9.73 -16.96 21.68
CA ALA A 197 10.20 -17.58 22.92
C ALA A 197 9.76 -16.82 24.20
N ARG A 198 9.27 -15.59 24.10
CA ARG A 198 8.91 -14.75 25.24
C ARG A 198 7.49 -14.98 25.78
N SER A 199 6.52 -15.28 24.93
CA SER A 199 5.13 -15.48 25.36
C SER A 199 4.92 -16.70 26.28
N LYS A 200 5.92 -17.60 26.38
CA LYS A 200 5.90 -18.79 27.24
C LYS A 200 6.56 -18.60 28.61
N ILE A 201 7.13 -17.43 28.91
CA ILE A 201 7.88 -17.18 30.18
C ILE A 201 7.00 -16.50 31.25
N GLN A 202 5.80 -16.05 30.90
CA GLN A 202 4.85 -15.45 31.86
C GLN A 202 3.57 -16.30 32.01
N LYS A 203 3.73 -17.57 32.40
CA LYS A 203 2.66 -18.34 33.03
C LYS A 203 3.19 -18.97 34.29
#